data_22f2d6b6352640528bf75d21046cd170
#
_entry.id   22f2d6b6352640528bf75d21046cd170
#
_cell.length_a   1.000
_cell.length_b   1.000
_cell.length_c   1.000
_cell.angle_alpha   90.00
_cell.angle_beta   90.00
_cell.angle_gamma   90.00
#
_symmetry.space_group_name_H-M   'P 1'
#
loop_
_entity.id
_entity.type
_entity.pdbx_description
1 polymer ?
#
loop_
_entity_poly.entity_id
_entity_poly.type
_entity_poly.pdbx_seq_one_letter_code
_entity_poly.pdbx_strand_id
1 'polypeptide(L)'
;MKHFLLFVLCILSLGACKAPKTENQVKEQSIYYNAFSHNDYWREHPLQDALSYRFNCVEADLWLIDGELYVSHERPEPKPEITFRELYLEPLIARIKANGGKVYLESDRPFYLMVDCKAQGEEMYKVLKTQIEPYKDFFCSINGKEFKNSAILFFLSGDRPKKSLPLEVERFTFLDGQIQDLGKNIPSTLTPVVSDNYANFFTWNGEGEMPNDQLNRMREIIRKVHEEGKLFRWWGAPDTPTFKRLFIKESVDLVGADDLNALYKLLNEQ
;
A
#
# COMPACT_ATOMS: atom_id res chain seq x y z
N MET A 1 52.19 -68.55 40.75
CA MET A 1 52.57 -67.87 39.53
C MET A 1 51.33 -67.23 38.95
N LYS A 2 51.16 -65.91 39.15
CA LYS A 2 49.96 -65.15 38.72
C LYS A 2 50.35 -64.31 37.52
N HIS A 3 49.72 -64.59 36.41
CA HIS A 3 49.88 -63.75 35.18
C HIS A 3 48.97 -62.57 35.26
N PHE A 4 49.52 -61.37 35.23
CA PHE A 4 48.81 -60.10 35.16
C PHE A 4 48.64 -59.72 33.69
N LEU A 5 47.44 -59.71 33.22
CA LEU A 5 47.09 -59.25 31.82
C LEU A 5 46.83 -57.78 31.86
N LEU A 6 47.64 -56.98 31.16
CA LEU A 6 47.52 -55.54 31.04
C LEU A 6 46.61 -55.23 29.83
N PHE A 7 45.41 -54.72 30.09
CA PHE A 7 44.53 -54.21 29.04
C PHE A 7 44.91 -52.75 28.74
N VAL A 8 45.44 -52.53 27.54
CA VAL A 8 45.63 -51.18 27.00
C VAL A 8 44.34 -50.67 26.36
N LEU A 9 43.73 -49.67 26.96
CA LEU A 9 42.51 -49.01 26.43
C LEU A 9 42.93 -47.91 25.46
N CYS A 10 42.81 -48.17 24.15
CA CYS A 10 42.95 -47.09 23.11
C CYS A 10 41.68 -46.23 23.10
N ILE A 11 41.79 -45.01 23.60
CA ILE A 11 40.74 -44.00 23.48
C ILE A 11 40.86 -43.36 22.10
N LEU A 12 40.00 -43.71 21.16
CA LEU A 12 39.80 -43.02 19.88
C LEU A 12 39.02 -41.74 20.13
N SER A 13 39.74 -40.60 20.10
CA SER A 13 39.13 -39.29 20.09
C SER A 13 38.52 -39.02 18.70
N LEU A 14 37.20 -39.19 18.57
CA LEU A 14 36.44 -38.71 17.44
C LEU A 14 36.41 -37.18 17.46
N GLY A 15 37.28 -36.53 16.69
CA GLY A 15 37.23 -35.11 16.38
C GLY A 15 35.96 -34.82 15.58
N ALA A 16 34.94 -34.25 16.22
CA ALA A 16 33.78 -33.72 15.53
C ALA A 16 34.18 -32.47 14.73
N CYS A 17 34.38 -32.64 13.42
CA CYS A 17 34.45 -31.52 12.49
C CYS A 17 33.12 -30.78 12.55
N LYS A 18 33.10 -29.62 13.22
CA LYS A 18 31.99 -28.66 13.09
C LYS A 18 32.07 -28.10 11.66
N ALA A 19 31.11 -28.50 10.81
CA ALA A 19 30.88 -27.82 9.54
C ALA A 19 30.60 -26.34 9.82
N PRO A 20 31.16 -25.41 9.02
CA PRO A 20 30.85 -24.00 9.16
C PRO A 20 29.34 -23.83 8.86
N LYS A 21 28.58 -23.34 9.83
CA LYS A 21 27.24 -22.84 9.62
C LYS A 21 27.37 -21.57 8.78
N THR A 22 27.20 -21.69 7.47
CA THR A 22 26.86 -20.55 6.63
C THR A 22 25.41 -20.19 6.93
N GLU A 23 25.20 -19.45 7.99
CA GLU A 23 24.00 -18.65 8.19
C GLU A 23 24.06 -17.52 7.15
N ASN A 24 23.67 -17.80 5.91
CA ASN A 24 23.08 -16.78 5.07
C ASN A 24 21.73 -16.48 5.70
N GLN A 25 21.72 -15.63 6.73
CA GLN A 25 20.52 -14.91 7.12
C GLN A 25 20.18 -14.02 5.92
N VAL A 26 19.28 -14.49 5.06
CA VAL A 26 18.54 -13.62 4.17
C VAL A 26 17.87 -12.63 5.10
N LYS A 27 18.38 -11.40 5.15
CA LYS A 27 17.83 -10.33 5.96
C LYS A 27 16.37 -10.20 5.47
N GLU A 28 15.42 -10.60 6.30
CA GLU A 28 14.01 -10.55 5.95
C GLU A 28 13.69 -9.09 5.61
N GLN A 29 13.35 -8.85 4.35
CA GLN A 29 13.19 -7.51 3.84
C GLN A 29 11.93 -6.90 4.46
N SER A 30 12.06 -5.75 5.13
CA SER A 30 10.95 -5.06 5.79
C SER A 30 9.84 -4.68 4.80
N ILE A 31 8.58 -4.74 5.26
CA ILE A 31 7.45 -4.19 4.52
C ILE A 31 7.42 -2.68 4.75
N TYR A 32 7.36 -1.91 3.66
CA TYR A 32 7.29 -0.45 3.71
C TYR A 32 5.82 0.00 3.67
N TYR A 33 5.21 0.10 4.86
CA TYR A 33 3.81 0.45 5.03
C TYR A 33 3.48 1.88 4.58
N ASN A 34 4.48 2.75 4.53
CA ASN A 34 4.37 4.12 4.07
C ASN A 34 4.75 4.31 2.59
N ALA A 35 5.13 3.25 1.89
CA ALA A 35 5.51 3.33 0.48
C ALA A 35 4.29 3.10 -0.43
N PHE A 36 4.12 3.98 -1.39
CA PHE A 36 3.01 4.04 -2.32
C PHE A 36 3.53 4.10 -3.75
N SER A 37 3.21 3.09 -4.58
CA SER A 37 3.50 3.10 -6.01
C SER A 37 2.46 3.96 -6.73
N HIS A 38 2.82 5.20 -7.02
CA HIS A 38 2.00 6.16 -7.76
C HIS A 38 1.99 5.80 -9.23
N ASN A 39 0.82 5.88 -9.89
CA ASN A 39 0.65 5.44 -11.28
C ASN A 39 1.30 4.08 -11.54
N ASP A 40 1.01 3.09 -10.69
CA ASP A 40 1.70 1.79 -10.69
C ASP A 40 1.66 1.08 -12.04
N TYR A 41 0.62 1.32 -12.84
CA TYR A 41 0.44 0.78 -14.20
C TYR A 41 1.45 1.30 -15.24
N TRP A 42 2.30 2.27 -14.90
CA TRP A 42 3.42 2.71 -15.75
C TRP A 42 4.67 1.82 -15.61
N ARG A 43 4.66 0.86 -14.67
CA ARG A 43 5.76 -0.09 -14.47
C ARG A 43 5.81 -1.12 -15.59
N GLU A 44 6.98 -1.71 -15.80
CA GLU A 44 7.13 -2.83 -16.72
C GLU A 44 6.25 -4.01 -16.29
N HIS A 45 6.18 -4.25 -14.96
CA HIS A 45 5.34 -5.27 -14.35
C HIS A 45 4.46 -4.66 -13.26
N PRO A 46 3.32 -4.02 -13.62
CA PRO A 46 2.41 -3.41 -12.66
C PRO A 46 2.04 -4.35 -11.52
N LEU A 47 1.84 -3.83 -10.32
CA LEU A 47 1.65 -4.57 -9.09
C LEU A 47 2.91 -5.37 -8.67
N GLN A 48 3.49 -6.16 -9.57
CA GLN A 48 4.61 -7.06 -9.23
C GLN A 48 5.87 -6.29 -8.85
N ASP A 49 6.17 -5.19 -9.53
CA ASP A 49 7.32 -4.34 -9.20
C ASP A 49 7.14 -3.73 -7.80
N ALA A 50 5.98 -3.18 -7.47
CA ALA A 50 5.69 -2.65 -6.14
C ALA A 50 5.80 -3.74 -5.05
N LEU A 51 5.24 -4.92 -5.30
CA LEU A 51 5.33 -6.07 -4.38
C LEU A 51 6.77 -6.56 -4.20
N SER A 52 7.62 -6.50 -5.25
CA SER A 52 9.03 -6.87 -5.17
C SER A 52 9.84 -5.93 -4.27
N TYR A 53 9.53 -4.65 -4.29
CA TYR A 53 10.06 -3.65 -3.34
C TYR A 53 9.37 -3.68 -1.97
N ARG A 54 8.39 -4.56 -1.77
CA ARG A 54 7.62 -4.69 -0.52
C ARG A 54 6.85 -3.43 -0.12
N PHE A 55 6.41 -2.67 -1.11
CA PHE A 55 5.53 -1.52 -0.93
C PHE A 55 4.14 -2.00 -0.54
N ASN A 56 3.47 -1.26 0.34
CA ASN A 56 2.17 -1.67 0.86
C ASN A 56 0.98 -0.96 0.22
N CYS A 57 1.21 -0.14 -0.79
CA CYS A 57 0.15 0.58 -1.51
C CYS A 57 0.47 0.72 -3.00
N VAL A 58 -0.54 0.55 -3.85
CA VAL A 58 -0.48 0.83 -5.30
C VAL A 58 -1.68 1.63 -5.75
N GLU A 59 -1.51 2.40 -6.82
CA GLU A 59 -2.55 3.17 -7.49
C GLU A 59 -2.83 2.65 -8.90
N ALA A 60 -4.11 2.47 -9.20
CA ALA A 60 -4.60 2.19 -10.54
C ALA A 60 -5.63 3.24 -10.96
N ASP A 61 -5.38 3.93 -12.06
CA ASP A 61 -6.31 4.88 -12.66
C ASP A 61 -7.30 4.15 -13.56
N LEU A 62 -8.60 4.34 -13.33
CA LEU A 62 -9.61 3.57 -14.04
C LEU A 62 -10.53 4.42 -14.92
N TRP A 63 -10.82 3.84 -16.08
CA TRP A 63 -11.87 4.27 -16.99
C TRP A 63 -12.91 3.17 -17.19
N LEU A 64 -14.18 3.52 -17.10
CA LEU A 64 -15.29 2.65 -17.47
C LEU A 64 -15.56 2.81 -18.98
N ILE A 65 -15.39 1.73 -19.76
CA ILE A 65 -15.62 1.73 -21.21
C ILE A 65 -16.40 0.45 -21.57
N ASP A 66 -17.55 0.61 -22.17
CA ASP A 66 -18.43 -0.50 -22.62
C ASP A 66 -18.75 -1.53 -21.52
N GLY A 67 -18.88 -1.09 -20.26
CA GLY A 67 -19.18 -1.93 -19.10
C GLY A 67 -17.99 -2.68 -18.51
N GLU A 68 -16.76 -2.40 -18.97
CA GLU A 68 -15.53 -2.99 -18.44
C GLU A 68 -14.56 -1.91 -17.93
N LEU A 69 -13.66 -2.26 -17.02
CA LEU A 69 -12.71 -1.36 -16.38
C LEU A 69 -11.30 -1.51 -16.97
N TYR A 70 -10.80 -0.41 -17.50
CA TYR A 70 -9.47 -0.34 -18.10
C TYR A 70 -8.57 0.62 -17.31
N VAL A 71 -7.28 0.26 -17.26
CA VAL A 71 -6.27 1.03 -16.53
C VAL A 71 -5.55 1.97 -17.47
N SER A 72 -5.66 3.28 -17.23
CA SER A 72 -4.93 4.30 -17.98
C SER A 72 -5.05 5.66 -17.31
N HIS A 73 -3.99 6.51 -17.44
CA HIS A 73 -4.06 7.89 -16.95
C HIS A 73 -5.05 8.73 -17.76
N GLU A 74 -4.91 8.71 -19.08
CA GLU A 74 -5.84 9.35 -20.00
C GLU A 74 -6.86 8.33 -20.51
N ARG A 75 -7.99 8.81 -21.03
CA ARG A 75 -8.98 7.92 -21.62
C ARG A 75 -8.36 7.16 -22.81
N PRO A 76 -8.25 5.83 -22.74
CA PRO A 76 -7.53 5.10 -23.77
C PRO A 76 -8.36 4.98 -25.06
N GLU A 77 -7.69 5.24 -26.20
CA GLU A 77 -8.22 5.00 -27.54
C GLU A 77 -7.08 4.48 -28.45
N PRO A 78 -7.16 3.25 -28.98
CA PRO A 78 -8.17 2.23 -28.67
C PRO A 78 -8.12 1.75 -27.22
N LYS A 79 -9.19 1.08 -26.76
CA LYS A 79 -9.20 0.49 -25.41
C LYS A 79 -8.11 -0.58 -25.28
N PRO A 80 -7.45 -0.69 -24.11
CA PRO A 80 -6.42 -1.70 -23.85
C PRO A 80 -6.97 -3.13 -24.00
N GLU A 81 -6.08 -4.08 -24.23
CA GLU A 81 -6.43 -5.51 -24.24
C GLU A 81 -6.62 -6.06 -22.80
N ILE A 82 -5.89 -5.48 -21.81
CA ILE A 82 -5.84 -5.96 -20.44
C ILE A 82 -6.72 -5.08 -19.56
N THR A 83 -7.59 -5.70 -18.80
CA THR A 83 -8.52 -5.06 -17.86
C THR A 83 -7.89 -4.82 -16.48
N PHE A 84 -8.53 -3.99 -15.65
CA PHE A 84 -8.17 -3.84 -14.24
C PHE A 84 -8.18 -5.16 -13.50
N ARG A 85 -9.16 -6.02 -13.79
CA ARG A 85 -9.30 -7.32 -13.14
C ARG A 85 -8.09 -8.21 -13.41
N GLU A 86 -7.64 -8.26 -14.67
CA GLU A 86 -6.49 -9.08 -15.08
C GLU A 86 -5.16 -8.50 -14.58
N LEU A 87 -5.03 -7.16 -14.56
CA LEU A 87 -3.77 -6.51 -14.21
C LEU A 87 -3.54 -6.42 -12.69
N TYR A 88 -4.60 -6.24 -11.89
CA TYR A 88 -4.50 -6.00 -10.45
C TYR A 88 -5.27 -6.99 -9.59
N LEU A 89 -6.57 -7.15 -9.85
CA LEU A 89 -7.45 -7.88 -8.94
C LEU A 89 -7.09 -9.37 -8.88
N GLU A 90 -7.08 -10.05 -10.01
CA GLU A 90 -6.80 -11.50 -10.06
C GLU A 90 -5.38 -11.85 -9.59
N PRO A 91 -4.31 -11.14 -10.02
CA PRO A 91 -2.96 -11.42 -9.51
C PRO A 91 -2.84 -11.21 -8.00
N LEU A 92 -3.47 -10.15 -7.45
CA LEU A 92 -3.45 -9.89 -6.01
C LEU A 92 -4.19 -10.98 -5.24
N ILE A 93 -5.36 -11.40 -5.71
CA ILE A 93 -6.13 -12.51 -5.12
C ILE A 93 -5.37 -13.84 -5.21
N ALA A 94 -4.72 -14.13 -6.33
CA ALA A 94 -3.90 -15.33 -6.47
C ALA A 94 -2.76 -15.36 -5.45
N ARG A 95 -2.08 -14.23 -5.26
CA ARG A 95 -1.04 -14.07 -4.22
C ARG A 95 -1.59 -14.29 -2.81
N ILE A 96 -2.72 -13.67 -2.48
CA ILE A 96 -3.36 -13.82 -1.16
C ILE A 96 -3.71 -15.28 -0.88
N LYS A 97 -4.28 -15.99 -1.85
CA LYS A 97 -4.59 -17.42 -1.72
C LYS A 97 -3.33 -18.26 -1.51
N ALA A 98 -2.26 -17.99 -2.26
CA ALA A 98 -0.98 -18.69 -2.12
C ALA A 98 -0.31 -18.41 -0.76
N ASN A 99 -0.55 -17.24 -0.18
CA ASN A 99 0.02 -16.79 1.10
C ASN A 99 -0.92 -17.01 2.30
N GLY A 100 -1.88 -17.92 2.20
CA GLY A 100 -2.76 -18.26 3.33
C GLY A 100 -3.65 -17.11 3.82
N GLY A 101 -4.09 -16.24 2.90
CA GLY A 101 -5.01 -15.14 3.19
C GLY A 101 -4.35 -13.77 3.37
N LYS A 102 -3.06 -13.62 3.04
CA LYS A 102 -2.28 -12.38 3.24
C LYS A 102 -1.54 -11.95 1.97
N VAL A 103 -1.31 -10.66 1.80
CA VAL A 103 -0.45 -10.17 0.70
C VAL A 103 1.03 -10.43 1.02
N TYR A 104 1.43 -10.18 2.26
CA TYR A 104 2.75 -10.53 2.81
C TYR A 104 2.56 -11.52 3.96
N LEU A 105 3.27 -12.65 3.92
CA LEU A 105 3.12 -13.76 4.89
C LEU A 105 3.27 -13.31 6.33
N GLU A 106 4.20 -12.40 6.58
CA GLU A 106 4.58 -11.90 7.89
C GLU A 106 3.70 -10.74 8.42
N SER A 107 2.66 -10.33 7.66
CA SER A 107 1.83 -9.18 8.04
C SER A 107 0.34 -9.49 8.04
N ASP A 108 -0.33 -9.08 9.12
CA ASP A 108 -1.81 -9.04 9.22
C ASP A 108 -2.37 -7.65 8.86
N ARG A 109 -1.51 -6.68 8.51
CA ARG A 109 -1.97 -5.38 8.03
C ARG A 109 -2.42 -5.49 6.58
N PRO A 110 -3.51 -4.82 6.20
CA PRO A 110 -3.99 -4.85 4.83
C PRO A 110 -3.00 -4.19 3.86
N PHE A 111 -2.98 -4.69 2.66
CA PHE A 111 -2.40 -4.01 1.50
C PHE A 111 -3.40 -2.97 0.98
N TYR A 112 -2.93 -1.80 0.63
CA TYR A 112 -3.78 -0.71 0.13
C TYR A 112 -3.84 -0.76 -1.39
N LEU A 113 -5.04 -1.01 -1.92
CA LEU A 113 -5.32 -0.86 -3.35
C LEU A 113 -6.14 0.41 -3.54
N MET A 114 -5.50 1.44 -4.06
CA MET A 114 -6.14 2.70 -4.42
C MET A 114 -6.57 2.66 -5.88
N VAL A 115 -7.79 3.08 -6.14
CA VAL A 115 -8.30 3.31 -7.48
C VAL A 115 -8.65 4.80 -7.64
N ASP A 116 -8.05 5.45 -8.63
CA ASP A 116 -8.46 6.77 -9.07
C ASP A 116 -9.52 6.65 -10.17
N CYS A 117 -10.76 6.96 -9.83
CA CYS A 117 -11.88 6.96 -10.76
C CYS A 117 -11.77 8.21 -11.66
N LYS A 118 -11.39 8.02 -12.93
CA LYS A 118 -11.16 9.15 -13.84
C LYS A 118 -12.46 9.83 -14.28
N ALA A 119 -13.55 9.09 -14.37
CA ALA A 119 -14.89 9.58 -14.65
C ALA A 119 -15.96 8.56 -14.27
N GLN A 120 -17.23 8.99 -14.19
CA GLN A 120 -18.41 8.11 -14.00
C GLN A 120 -18.34 7.25 -12.73
N GLY A 121 -17.90 7.84 -11.61
CA GLY A 121 -17.59 7.10 -10.38
C GLY A 121 -18.75 6.29 -9.81
N GLU A 122 -19.98 6.77 -9.91
CA GLU A 122 -21.17 6.02 -9.46
C GLU A 122 -21.42 4.77 -10.32
N GLU A 123 -21.26 4.88 -11.63
CA GLU A 123 -21.41 3.75 -12.57
C GLU A 123 -20.22 2.81 -12.48
N MET A 124 -19.00 3.35 -12.40
CA MET A 124 -17.77 2.59 -12.21
C MET A 124 -17.85 1.76 -10.93
N TYR A 125 -18.36 2.32 -9.85
CA TYR A 125 -18.50 1.63 -8.57
C TYR A 125 -19.41 0.40 -8.67
N LYS A 126 -20.49 0.45 -9.46
CA LYS A 126 -21.36 -0.71 -9.68
C LYS A 126 -20.61 -1.87 -10.32
N VAL A 127 -19.76 -1.56 -11.31
CA VAL A 127 -18.92 -2.57 -11.98
C VAL A 127 -17.86 -3.10 -11.02
N LEU A 128 -17.14 -2.23 -10.31
CA LEU A 128 -16.15 -2.60 -9.30
C LEU A 128 -16.76 -3.53 -8.24
N LYS A 129 -17.94 -3.19 -7.71
CA LYS A 129 -18.64 -4.00 -6.72
C LYS A 129 -18.91 -5.42 -7.24
N THR A 130 -19.36 -5.53 -8.49
CA THR A 130 -19.61 -6.84 -9.13
C THR A 130 -18.32 -7.64 -9.30
N GLN A 131 -17.20 -6.98 -9.65
CA GLN A 131 -15.92 -7.66 -9.80
C GLN A 131 -15.30 -8.10 -8.48
N ILE A 132 -15.52 -7.34 -7.39
CA ILE A 132 -15.00 -7.64 -6.06
C ILE A 132 -15.83 -8.71 -5.32
N GLU A 133 -17.16 -8.74 -5.53
CA GLU A 133 -18.09 -9.60 -4.79
C GLU A 133 -17.65 -11.08 -4.69
N PRO A 134 -17.11 -11.74 -5.74
CA PRO A 134 -16.61 -13.11 -5.63
C PRO A 134 -15.43 -13.29 -4.67
N TYR A 135 -14.75 -12.20 -4.33
CA TYR A 135 -13.51 -12.16 -3.52
C TYR A 135 -13.66 -11.37 -2.22
N LYS A 136 -14.88 -11.01 -1.85
CA LYS A 136 -15.19 -10.09 -0.74
C LYS A 136 -14.53 -10.46 0.59
N ASP A 137 -14.32 -11.75 0.85
CA ASP A 137 -13.68 -12.21 2.09
C ASP A 137 -12.21 -11.79 2.22
N PHE A 138 -11.55 -11.41 1.13
CA PHE A 138 -10.19 -10.89 1.14
C PHE A 138 -10.13 -9.36 1.30
N PHE A 139 -11.27 -8.68 1.27
CA PHE A 139 -11.33 -7.24 1.44
C PHE A 139 -11.73 -6.86 2.86
N CYS A 140 -11.10 -5.80 3.39
CA CYS A 140 -11.61 -5.13 4.57
C CYS A 140 -13.06 -4.70 4.31
N SER A 141 -13.90 -4.82 5.30
CA SER A 141 -15.32 -4.54 5.12
C SER A 141 -15.93 -3.84 6.32
N ILE A 142 -17.08 -3.20 6.07
CA ILE A 142 -17.98 -2.68 7.10
C ILE A 142 -19.30 -3.39 6.97
N ASN A 143 -19.88 -3.78 8.11
CA ASN A 143 -21.27 -4.17 8.22
C ASN A 143 -21.89 -3.36 9.37
N GLY A 144 -22.73 -2.40 9.02
CA GLY A 144 -23.23 -1.41 9.98
C GLY A 144 -22.11 -0.56 10.58
N LYS A 145 -21.73 -0.83 11.84
CA LYS A 145 -20.60 -0.17 12.53
C LYS A 145 -19.39 -1.08 12.72
N GLU A 146 -19.53 -2.35 12.40
CA GLU A 146 -18.48 -3.35 12.62
C GLU A 146 -17.48 -3.34 11.46
N PHE A 147 -16.23 -3.07 11.76
CA PHE A 147 -15.12 -3.18 10.81
C PHE A 147 -14.48 -4.56 10.89
N LYS A 148 -14.41 -5.25 9.74
CA LYS A 148 -13.66 -6.49 9.59
C LYS A 148 -12.36 -6.23 8.85
N ASN A 149 -11.22 -6.49 9.50
CA ASN A 149 -9.91 -6.46 8.86
C ASN A 149 -9.71 -7.66 7.92
N SER A 150 -9.07 -7.46 6.78
CA SER A 150 -8.72 -8.52 5.84
C SER A 150 -7.47 -8.14 5.04
N ALA A 151 -7.15 -8.87 3.97
CA ALA A 151 -5.90 -8.73 3.22
C ALA A 151 -5.78 -7.43 2.42
N ILE A 152 -6.91 -6.85 1.94
CA ILE A 152 -6.93 -5.67 1.08
C ILE A 152 -7.80 -4.59 1.70
N LEU A 153 -7.28 -3.39 1.86
CA LEU A 153 -8.07 -2.17 2.05
C LEU A 153 -8.19 -1.47 0.70
N PHE A 154 -9.41 -1.50 0.14
CA PHE A 154 -9.71 -0.97 -1.18
C PHE A 154 -10.42 0.36 -1.09
N PHE A 155 -9.82 1.43 -1.61
CA PHE A 155 -10.42 2.76 -1.53
C PHE A 155 -10.36 3.52 -2.85
N LEU A 156 -11.36 4.37 -3.06
CA LEU A 156 -11.60 5.10 -4.30
C LEU A 156 -11.30 6.58 -4.13
N SER A 157 -10.56 7.12 -5.07
CA SER A 157 -10.25 8.55 -5.24
C SER A 157 -10.87 9.10 -6.54
N GLY A 158 -10.50 10.31 -6.92
CA GLY A 158 -10.99 10.96 -8.14
C GLY A 158 -12.49 11.23 -8.13
N ASP A 159 -13.18 10.89 -9.21
CA ASP A 159 -14.65 10.95 -9.34
C ASP A 159 -15.30 9.74 -8.64
N ARG A 160 -15.08 9.64 -7.33
CA ARG A 160 -15.52 8.53 -6.48
C ARG A 160 -17.03 8.59 -6.16
N PRO A 161 -17.66 7.44 -5.80
CA PRO A 161 -19.13 7.35 -5.57
C PRO A 161 -19.54 7.96 -4.24
N LYS A 162 -19.53 9.29 -4.15
CA LYS A 162 -19.85 10.05 -2.93
C LYS A 162 -21.32 9.96 -2.52
N LYS A 163 -22.21 9.54 -3.42
CA LYS A 163 -23.66 9.48 -3.15
C LYS A 163 -24.10 8.10 -2.69
N SER A 164 -23.71 7.05 -3.42
CA SER A 164 -24.20 5.68 -3.16
C SER A 164 -23.43 4.99 -2.03
N LEU A 165 -22.10 5.03 -2.07
CA LEU A 165 -21.27 4.25 -1.14
C LEU A 165 -21.49 4.60 0.34
N PRO A 166 -21.65 5.87 0.77
CA PRO A 166 -21.92 6.19 2.17
C PRO A 166 -23.25 5.65 2.71
N LEU A 167 -24.18 5.30 1.83
CA LEU A 167 -25.49 4.78 2.20
C LEU A 167 -25.51 3.26 2.37
N GLU A 168 -24.46 2.57 1.96
CA GLU A 168 -24.38 1.11 2.07
C GLU A 168 -24.10 0.67 3.50
N VAL A 169 -24.93 -0.23 4.00
CA VAL A 169 -24.77 -0.85 5.32
C VAL A 169 -23.63 -1.84 5.32
N GLU A 170 -23.51 -2.63 4.25
CA GLU A 170 -22.40 -3.57 4.01
C GLU A 170 -21.62 -3.11 2.80
N ARG A 171 -20.32 -2.95 2.96
CA ARG A 171 -19.41 -2.54 1.87
C ARG A 171 -18.00 -3.05 2.08
N PHE A 172 -17.29 -3.25 0.96
CA PHE A 172 -15.91 -3.71 0.88
C PHE A 172 -14.99 -2.64 0.29
N THR A 173 -15.51 -1.43 0.18
CA THR A 173 -14.87 -0.30 -0.48
C THR A 173 -14.97 0.92 0.40
N PHE A 174 -13.94 1.75 0.36
CA PHE A 174 -13.81 2.96 1.15
C PHE A 174 -13.59 4.17 0.23
N LEU A 175 -13.67 5.37 0.76
CA LEU A 175 -13.42 6.60 0.03
C LEU A 175 -12.11 7.24 0.48
N ASP A 176 -11.41 7.86 -0.45
CA ASP A 176 -10.40 8.86 -0.17
C ASP A 176 -11.08 10.15 0.26
N GLY A 177 -10.73 10.69 1.43
CA GLY A 177 -11.20 11.97 1.95
C GLY A 177 -10.38 13.14 1.43
N GLN A 178 -10.75 14.34 1.81
CA GLN A 178 -10.02 15.58 1.52
C GLN A 178 -9.82 16.38 2.82
N ILE A 179 -8.82 17.27 2.86
CA ILE A 179 -8.53 18.12 4.04
C ILE A 179 -9.75 18.96 4.44
N GLN A 180 -10.54 19.41 3.47
CA GLN A 180 -11.79 20.15 3.75
C GLN A 180 -12.85 19.32 4.48
N ASP A 181 -12.69 17.99 4.57
CA ASP A 181 -13.62 17.08 5.25
C ASP A 181 -13.29 16.89 6.73
N LEU A 182 -12.10 17.34 7.16
CA LEU A 182 -11.71 17.29 8.56
C LEU A 182 -12.63 18.14 9.43
N GLY A 183 -12.99 17.62 10.60
CA GLY A 183 -13.92 18.25 11.54
C GLY A 183 -15.40 18.04 11.20
N LYS A 184 -15.74 17.35 10.10
CA LYS A 184 -17.14 17.06 9.71
C LYS A 184 -17.68 15.75 10.30
N ASN A 185 -16.95 15.11 11.20
CA ASN A 185 -17.29 13.82 11.82
C ASN A 185 -17.51 12.68 10.81
N ILE A 186 -16.82 12.70 9.67
CA ILE A 186 -16.79 11.60 8.71
C ILE A 186 -15.91 10.50 9.31
N PRO A 187 -16.45 9.29 9.58
CA PRO A 187 -15.67 8.26 10.25
C PRO A 187 -14.54 7.71 9.39
N SER A 188 -13.41 7.29 10.01
CA SER A 188 -12.32 6.61 9.32
C SER A 188 -12.75 5.28 8.67
N THR A 189 -13.83 4.69 9.15
CA THR A 189 -14.48 3.53 8.51
C THR A 189 -15.20 3.86 7.20
N LEU A 190 -15.33 5.12 6.83
CA LEU A 190 -15.78 5.54 5.50
C LEU A 190 -14.62 6.13 4.68
N THR A 191 -13.82 6.97 5.30
CA THR A 191 -12.66 7.63 4.69
C THR A 191 -11.39 7.31 5.49
N PRO A 192 -10.79 6.13 5.29
CA PRO A 192 -9.59 5.72 6.03
C PRO A 192 -8.34 6.51 5.65
N VAL A 193 -8.35 7.10 4.47
CA VAL A 193 -7.26 7.93 3.92
C VAL A 193 -7.81 9.32 3.63
N VAL A 194 -7.00 10.34 3.86
CA VAL A 194 -7.22 11.73 3.42
C VAL A 194 -6.08 12.12 2.51
N SER A 195 -6.37 12.56 1.30
CA SER A 195 -5.35 13.07 0.39
C SER A 195 -5.73 14.42 -0.19
N ASP A 196 -4.73 15.27 -0.48
CA ASP A 196 -4.98 16.55 -1.12
C ASP A 196 -3.79 17.00 -1.96
N ASN A 197 -4.03 17.96 -2.85
CA ASN A 197 -3.00 18.52 -3.71
C ASN A 197 -2.08 19.42 -2.89
N TYR A 198 -0.80 19.08 -2.83
CA TYR A 198 0.23 19.85 -2.15
C TYR A 198 0.23 21.31 -2.57
N ALA A 199 0.13 21.60 -3.87
CA ALA A 199 0.19 22.94 -4.42
C ALA A 199 -0.98 23.84 -4.00
N ASN A 200 -2.11 23.29 -3.51
CA ASN A 200 -3.21 24.08 -2.95
C ASN A 200 -2.89 24.67 -1.57
N PHE A 201 -1.87 24.17 -0.88
CA PHE A 201 -1.56 24.49 0.51
C PHE A 201 -0.20 25.16 0.68
N PHE A 202 0.76 24.86 -0.21
CA PHE A 202 2.16 25.25 -0.06
C PHE A 202 2.75 25.76 -1.37
N THR A 203 3.65 26.69 -1.26
CA THR A 203 4.40 27.28 -2.39
C THR A 203 5.86 26.85 -2.43
N TRP A 204 6.35 26.19 -1.34
CA TRP A 204 7.71 25.70 -1.31
C TRP A 204 7.92 24.58 -2.36
N ASN A 205 8.96 24.74 -3.17
CA ASN A 205 9.26 23.92 -4.34
C ASN A 205 10.39 22.90 -4.13
N GLY A 206 10.91 22.77 -2.89
CA GLY A 206 12.02 21.88 -2.55
C GLY A 206 13.39 22.56 -2.50
N GLU A 207 13.49 23.85 -2.80
CA GLU A 207 14.73 24.61 -2.72
C GLU A 207 14.93 25.18 -1.31
N GLY A 208 16.12 24.94 -0.73
CA GLY A 208 16.42 25.34 0.64
C GLY A 208 15.55 24.65 1.68
N GLU A 209 15.43 25.26 2.84
CA GLU A 209 14.55 24.78 3.90
C GLU A 209 13.11 25.24 3.66
N MET A 210 12.14 24.38 3.96
CA MET A 210 10.73 24.75 3.93
C MET A 210 10.47 25.89 4.96
N PRO A 211 9.80 27.00 4.56
CA PRO A 211 9.45 28.07 5.49
C PRO A 211 8.70 27.55 6.72
N ASN A 212 9.05 28.07 7.90
CA ASN A 212 8.52 27.55 9.16
C ASN A 212 6.99 27.63 9.26
N ASP A 213 6.37 28.67 8.71
CA ASP A 213 4.91 28.81 8.65
C ASP A 213 4.26 27.70 7.83
N GLN A 214 4.83 27.35 6.66
CA GLN A 214 4.36 26.26 5.82
C GLN A 214 4.59 24.91 6.47
N LEU A 215 5.75 24.70 7.09
CA LEU A 215 6.06 23.47 7.81
C LEU A 215 5.12 23.25 9.00
N ASN A 216 4.85 24.29 9.78
CA ASN A 216 3.90 24.20 10.90
C ASN A 216 2.47 23.94 10.42
N ARG A 217 2.07 24.53 9.29
CA ARG A 217 0.77 24.22 8.66
C ARG A 217 0.68 22.78 8.22
N MET A 218 1.73 22.22 7.61
CA MET A 218 1.79 20.82 7.22
C MET A 218 1.62 19.90 8.42
N ARG A 219 2.36 20.12 9.49
CA ARG A 219 2.27 19.37 10.75
C ARG A 219 0.88 19.42 11.38
N GLU A 220 0.26 20.59 11.36
CA GLU A 220 -1.11 20.77 11.89
C GLU A 220 -2.14 19.99 11.08
N ILE A 221 -2.01 19.94 9.74
CA ILE A 221 -2.88 19.15 8.87
C ILE A 221 -2.71 17.66 9.18
N ILE A 222 -1.48 17.16 9.21
CA ILE A 222 -1.17 15.75 9.49
C ILE A 222 -1.72 15.35 10.88
N ARG A 223 -1.46 16.19 11.91
CA ARG A 223 -1.97 15.97 13.26
C ARG A 223 -3.49 15.82 13.29
N LYS A 224 -4.23 16.70 12.60
CA LYS A 224 -5.71 16.64 12.52
C LYS A 224 -6.21 15.38 11.84
N VAL A 225 -5.54 14.95 10.76
CA VAL A 225 -5.89 13.69 10.08
C VAL A 225 -5.70 12.49 11.03
N HIS A 226 -4.57 12.44 11.74
CA HIS A 226 -4.27 11.37 12.69
C HIS A 226 -5.22 11.37 13.90
N GLU A 227 -5.65 12.54 14.39
CA GLU A 227 -6.65 12.66 15.46
C GLU A 227 -8.00 12.06 15.08
N GLU A 228 -8.35 12.07 13.78
CA GLU A 228 -9.55 11.39 13.27
C GLU A 228 -9.31 9.89 12.98
N GLY A 229 -8.13 9.34 13.31
CA GLY A 229 -7.77 7.94 13.06
C GLY A 229 -7.65 7.59 11.59
N LYS A 230 -7.21 8.53 10.77
CA LYS A 230 -7.04 8.40 9.32
C LYS A 230 -5.58 8.46 8.93
N LEU A 231 -5.26 7.92 7.73
CA LEU A 231 -3.97 8.04 7.08
C LEU A 231 -3.93 9.27 6.18
N PHE A 232 -2.74 9.80 5.94
CA PHE A 232 -2.55 11.00 5.14
C PHE A 232 -1.64 10.80 3.93
N ARG A 233 -1.99 11.43 2.79
CA ARG A 233 -1.22 11.45 1.54
C ARG A 233 -1.22 12.85 0.92
N TRP A 234 -0.05 13.32 0.47
CA TRP A 234 0.05 14.42 -0.48
C TRP A 234 0.15 13.91 -1.90
N TRP A 235 -0.60 14.50 -2.85
CA TRP A 235 -0.40 14.34 -4.28
C TRP A 235 -0.02 15.67 -4.93
N GLY A 236 0.46 15.66 -6.18
CA GLY A 236 0.86 16.86 -6.92
C GLY A 236 2.11 17.56 -6.37
N ALA A 237 2.83 16.96 -5.41
CA ALA A 237 4.15 17.43 -4.99
C ALA A 237 5.22 16.92 -5.97
N PRO A 238 6.34 17.67 -6.15
CA PRO A 238 7.46 17.20 -6.96
C PRO A 238 7.99 15.83 -6.49
N ASP A 239 8.19 14.92 -7.44
CA ASP A 239 8.71 13.57 -7.16
C ASP A 239 10.23 13.57 -6.98
N THR A 240 10.74 14.23 -5.92
CA THR A 240 12.16 14.39 -5.64
C THR A 240 12.55 13.79 -4.28
N PRO A 241 13.82 13.39 -4.09
CA PRO A 241 14.32 12.93 -2.79
C PRO A 241 14.07 13.92 -1.65
N THR A 242 14.14 15.23 -1.92
CA THR A 242 13.88 16.28 -0.92
C THR A 242 12.47 16.19 -0.36
N PHE A 243 11.46 16.08 -1.23
CA PHE A 243 10.06 15.93 -0.81
C PHE A 243 9.80 14.60 -0.10
N LYS A 244 10.37 13.49 -0.61
CA LYS A 244 10.23 12.18 0.04
C LYS A 244 10.79 12.19 1.46
N ARG A 245 12.01 12.73 1.64
CA ARG A 245 12.64 12.86 2.98
C ARG A 245 11.80 13.73 3.92
N LEU A 246 11.25 14.85 3.42
CA LEU A 246 10.36 15.70 4.20
C LEU A 246 9.10 14.93 4.62
N PHE A 247 8.42 14.28 3.69
CA PHE A 247 7.18 13.55 3.97
C PHE A 247 7.39 12.42 4.96
N ILE A 248 8.47 11.64 4.80
CA ILE A 248 8.84 10.58 5.75
C ILE A 248 9.11 11.19 7.13
N LYS A 249 9.91 12.27 7.20
CA LYS A 249 10.25 12.95 8.47
C LYS A 249 9.02 13.51 9.19
N GLU A 250 8.09 14.07 8.45
CA GLU A 250 6.88 14.68 8.99
C GLU A 250 5.71 13.69 9.13
N SER A 251 5.99 12.37 9.02
CA SER A 251 5.02 11.28 9.25
C SER A 251 3.81 11.30 8.31
N VAL A 252 4.04 11.62 7.02
CA VAL A 252 3.05 11.36 5.98
C VAL A 252 2.94 9.84 5.80
N ASP A 253 1.72 9.30 5.86
CA ASP A 253 1.49 7.86 5.92
C ASP A 253 1.66 7.15 4.58
N LEU A 254 1.32 7.83 3.47
CA LEU A 254 1.45 7.28 2.12
C LEU A 254 2.33 8.21 1.28
N VAL A 255 3.59 7.84 1.15
CA VAL A 255 4.59 8.57 0.37
C VAL A 255 4.64 8.00 -1.03
N GLY A 256 4.01 8.70 -1.98
CA GLY A 256 3.94 8.30 -3.37
C GLY A 256 5.30 8.43 -4.10
N ALA A 257 5.60 7.54 -5.03
CA ALA A 257 6.76 7.62 -5.89
C ALA A 257 6.50 7.05 -7.29
N ASP A 258 7.04 7.71 -8.30
CA ASP A 258 7.15 7.20 -9.66
C ASP A 258 8.41 6.34 -9.84
N ASP A 259 9.50 6.67 -9.16
CA ASP A 259 10.70 5.84 -9.08
C ASP A 259 10.69 5.04 -7.76
N LEU A 260 10.25 3.77 -7.86
CA LEU A 260 10.16 2.87 -6.70
C LEU A 260 11.52 2.58 -6.10
N ASN A 261 12.58 2.45 -6.93
CA ASN A 261 13.94 2.18 -6.45
C ASN A 261 14.51 3.38 -5.68
N ALA A 262 14.22 4.61 -6.13
CA ALA A 262 14.64 5.80 -5.41
C ALA A 262 13.98 5.88 -4.02
N LEU A 263 12.66 5.65 -3.93
CA LEU A 263 11.96 5.63 -2.64
C LEU A 263 12.46 4.48 -1.74
N TYR A 264 12.63 3.29 -2.31
CA TYR A 264 13.16 2.12 -1.59
C TYR A 264 14.52 2.42 -0.94
N LYS A 265 15.45 3.05 -1.69
CA LYS A 265 16.77 3.45 -1.15
C LYS A 265 16.62 4.42 0.02
N LEU A 266 15.76 5.45 -0.13
CA LEU A 266 15.53 6.43 0.95
C LEU A 266 14.97 5.80 2.22
N LEU A 267 14.07 4.82 2.10
CA LEU A 267 13.48 4.11 3.24
C LEU A 267 14.50 3.19 3.95
N ASN A 268 15.55 2.74 3.25
CA ASN A 268 16.62 1.94 3.84
C ASN A 268 17.78 2.77 4.41
N GLU A 269 17.80 4.08 4.18
CA GLU A 269 18.80 5.00 4.78
C GLU A 269 18.44 5.38 6.22
N GLN A 270 17.28 5.00 6.72
CA GLN A 270 16.81 5.24 8.08
C GLN A 270 17.18 4.07 8.99
#